data_e8097040b3ba20ebb492ecbfc7ab2f73
#
_entry.id   e8097040b3ba20ebb492ecbfc7ab2f73
#
_cell.length_a   1.000
_cell.length_b   1.000
_cell.length_c   1.000
_cell.angle_alpha   90.00
_cell.angle_beta   90.00
_cell.angle_gamma   90.00
#
_symmetry.space_group_name_H-M   'P 1'
#
loop_
_entity.id
_entity.type
_entity.pdbx_description
1 polymer ?
#
loop_
_entity_poly.entity_id
_entity_poly.type
_entity_poly.pdbx_seq_one_letter_code
_entity_poly.pdbx_strand_id
1 'polypeptide(L)'
;SAGEPLLAARCSLGSLGIILSVKIRCRAQYHIQEHFTESRLLADVLDAEASYPIQQFYLIPWRWSYFIQHRREDTGKRSLLSKLYRLYWLGVMDYGLHLQILFLERILRSRRMIQFAFRRIVSVFLIRKWKVTDRSSSMLVMKHDAFRHIEIELFVPRNQLEDALRYTQEVIKIAAGKESTLSADNQQQIDGLGMQEDLDGLQDQYCHHY
;
A
#
# COMPACT_ATOMS: atom_id res chain seq x y z
N SER A 1 -19.19 -14.69 27.64
CA SER A 1 -17.82 -14.24 27.40
C SER A 1 -17.32 -14.85 26.10
N ALA A 2 -16.93 -13.98 25.18
CA ALA A 2 -16.25 -14.42 23.98
C ALA A 2 -14.86 -14.93 24.42
N GLY A 3 -14.72 -16.25 24.57
CA GLY A 3 -13.46 -16.87 24.96
C GLY A 3 -12.44 -16.90 23.82
N GLU A 4 -11.22 -17.33 24.11
CA GLU A 4 -10.15 -17.53 23.11
C GLU A 4 -10.60 -18.24 21.80
N PRO A 5 -11.52 -19.23 21.81
CA PRO A 5 -11.99 -19.85 20.58
C PRO A 5 -12.68 -18.89 19.61
N LEU A 6 -13.41 -17.87 20.10
CA LEU A 6 -14.02 -16.88 19.23
C LEU A 6 -12.98 -15.92 18.64
N LEU A 7 -11.95 -15.57 19.39
CA LEU A 7 -10.86 -14.73 18.90
C LEU A 7 -10.07 -15.47 17.80
N ALA A 8 -9.76 -16.75 18.01
CA ALA A 8 -9.13 -17.58 16.99
C ALA A 8 -10.00 -17.75 15.73
N ALA A 9 -11.32 -17.93 15.90
CA ALA A 9 -12.24 -18.08 14.78
C ALA A 9 -12.35 -16.84 13.90
N ARG A 10 -12.11 -15.64 14.43
CA ARG A 10 -12.15 -14.38 13.65
C ARG A 10 -11.06 -14.30 12.58
N CYS A 11 -9.93 -14.96 12.79
CA CYS A 11 -8.78 -14.98 11.87
C CYS A 11 -8.43 -16.40 11.41
N SER A 12 -9.39 -17.32 11.44
CA SER A 12 -9.15 -18.76 11.18
C SER A 12 -8.99 -19.12 9.71
N LEU A 13 -9.24 -18.20 8.77
CA LEU A 13 -9.26 -18.47 7.33
C LEU A 13 -10.14 -19.67 6.95
N GLY A 14 -11.18 -19.95 7.74
CA GLY A 14 -12.08 -21.11 7.54
C GLY A 14 -11.58 -22.43 8.12
N SER A 15 -10.41 -22.48 8.76
CA SER A 15 -9.84 -23.72 9.30
C SER A 15 -10.57 -24.28 10.53
N LEU A 16 -11.32 -23.42 11.25
CA LEU A 16 -12.04 -23.81 12.48
C LEU A 16 -13.53 -24.11 12.24
N GLY A 17 -13.98 -24.19 11.01
CA GLY A 17 -15.37 -24.52 10.68
C GLY A 17 -16.01 -23.62 9.65
N ILE A 18 -17.30 -23.83 9.41
CA ILE A 18 -18.10 -23.07 8.44
C ILE A 18 -18.78 -21.91 9.16
N ILE A 19 -18.56 -20.68 8.71
CA ILE A 19 -19.24 -19.48 9.22
C ILE A 19 -20.61 -19.39 8.57
N LEU A 20 -21.68 -19.57 9.35
CA LEU A 20 -23.05 -19.49 8.85
C LEU A 20 -23.59 -18.06 8.83
N SER A 21 -23.16 -17.22 9.74
CA SER A 21 -23.61 -15.82 9.81
C SER A 21 -22.62 -14.95 10.54
N VAL A 22 -22.56 -13.66 10.16
CA VAL A 22 -21.76 -12.63 10.82
C VAL A 22 -22.64 -11.45 11.13
N LYS A 23 -22.61 -10.96 12.39
CA LYS A 23 -23.31 -9.75 12.81
C LYS A 23 -22.32 -8.60 12.94
N ILE A 24 -22.47 -7.60 12.07
CA ILE A 24 -21.60 -6.42 12.03
C ILE A 24 -22.38 -5.20 12.52
N ARG A 25 -21.80 -4.43 13.43
CA ARG A 25 -22.38 -3.15 13.84
C ARG A 25 -22.09 -2.11 12.74
N CYS A 26 -23.15 -1.55 12.18
CA CYS A 26 -23.06 -0.49 11.19
C CYS A 26 -23.32 0.88 11.82
N ARG A 27 -22.78 1.92 11.23
CA ARG A 27 -23.06 3.32 11.55
C ARG A 27 -23.74 4.02 10.36
N ALA A 28 -24.37 5.14 10.61
CA ALA A 28 -24.94 5.98 9.55
C ALA A 28 -23.85 6.44 8.59
N GLN A 29 -24.21 6.65 7.32
CA GLN A 29 -23.30 7.15 6.31
C GLN A 29 -22.81 8.56 6.69
N TYR A 30 -21.51 8.81 6.50
CA TYR A 30 -20.85 10.07 6.76
C TYR A 30 -20.02 10.49 5.54
N HIS A 31 -19.49 11.70 5.55
CA HIS A 31 -18.58 12.20 4.53
C HIS A 31 -17.12 12.05 4.97
N ILE A 32 -16.25 11.88 3.99
CA ILE A 32 -14.81 11.85 4.16
C ILE A 32 -14.20 12.93 3.27
N GLN A 33 -13.34 13.74 3.85
CA GLN A 33 -12.45 14.62 3.13
C GLN A 33 -11.13 13.91 2.87
N GLU A 34 -10.67 13.96 1.63
CA GLU A 34 -9.44 13.32 1.20
C GLU A 34 -8.57 14.29 0.40
N HIS A 35 -7.26 14.19 0.55
CA HIS A 35 -6.27 14.78 -0.34
C HIS A 35 -4.94 14.03 -0.22
N PHE A 36 -4.05 14.21 -1.20
CA PHE A 36 -2.74 13.60 -1.22
C PHE A 36 -1.62 14.61 -0.98
N THR A 37 -0.61 14.18 -0.24
CA THR A 37 0.68 14.86 -0.14
C THR A 37 1.81 13.87 -0.39
N GLU A 38 3.02 14.36 -0.53
CA GLU A 38 4.22 13.54 -0.64
C GLU A 38 5.26 14.03 0.34
N SER A 39 5.88 13.11 1.07
CA SER A 39 7.05 13.37 1.92
C SER A 39 8.11 12.28 1.76
N ARG A 40 9.34 12.57 2.14
CA ARG A 40 10.42 11.59 2.29
C ARG A 40 10.64 11.16 3.74
N LEU A 41 9.98 11.80 4.66
CA LEU A 41 10.12 11.55 6.09
C LEU A 41 8.92 10.76 6.59
N LEU A 42 9.18 9.65 7.27
CA LEU A 42 8.12 8.88 7.95
C LEU A 42 7.49 9.71 9.08
N ALA A 43 8.26 10.59 9.71
CA ALA A 43 7.74 11.50 10.74
C ALA A 43 6.55 12.31 10.26
N ASP A 44 6.59 12.84 9.02
CA ASP A 44 5.46 13.60 8.45
C ASP A 44 4.18 12.76 8.32
N VAL A 45 4.34 11.45 8.07
CA VAL A 45 3.22 10.50 8.04
C VAL A 45 2.63 10.32 9.43
N LEU A 46 3.48 10.08 10.42
CA LEU A 46 3.08 9.79 11.79
C LEU A 46 2.48 11.02 12.48
N ASP A 47 3.05 12.20 12.27
CA ASP A 47 2.57 13.46 12.84
C ASP A 47 1.18 13.85 12.30
N ALA A 48 0.89 13.46 11.06
CA ALA A 48 -0.40 13.72 10.45
C ALA A 48 -1.56 12.86 11.00
N GLU A 49 -1.29 11.73 11.66
CA GLU A 49 -2.31 10.77 12.10
C GLU A 49 -3.35 11.38 13.03
N ALA A 50 -2.94 12.26 13.96
CA ALA A 50 -3.87 12.92 14.89
C ALA A 50 -4.92 13.77 14.15
N SER A 51 -4.55 14.38 13.02
CA SER A 51 -5.44 15.20 12.19
C SER A 51 -6.20 14.40 11.13
N TYR A 52 -5.66 13.25 10.74
CA TYR A 52 -6.19 12.38 9.68
C TYR A 52 -6.25 10.91 10.14
N PRO A 53 -7.16 10.56 11.05
CA PRO A 53 -7.20 9.25 11.70
C PRO A 53 -7.51 8.06 10.74
N ILE A 54 -7.92 8.35 9.50
CA ILE A 54 -8.24 7.33 8.48
C ILE A 54 -7.20 7.40 7.34
N GLN A 55 -6.02 7.95 7.61
CA GLN A 55 -5.01 8.07 6.57
C GLN A 55 -4.42 6.71 6.16
N GLN A 56 -3.94 6.67 4.92
CA GLN A 56 -3.10 5.61 4.38
C GLN A 56 -1.85 6.24 3.78
N PHE A 57 -0.80 5.47 3.63
CA PHE A 57 0.36 5.92 2.86
C PHE A 57 0.91 4.79 2.00
N TYR A 58 1.58 5.17 0.93
CA TYR A 58 2.20 4.27 -0.02
C TYR A 58 3.68 4.60 -0.10
N LEU A 59 4.54 3.62 0.17
CA LEU A 59 5.97 3.74 -0.09
C LEU A 59 6.21 3.47 -1.57
N ILE A 60 6.70 4.46 -2.31
CA ILE A 60 6.96 4.31 -3.74
C ILE A 60 8.37 3.77 -3.95
N PRO A 61 8.53 2.54 -4.47
CA PRO A 61 9.83 1.96 -4.75
C PRO A 61 10.68 2.85 -5.66
N TRP A 62 12.00 2.83 -5.46
CA TRP A 62 13.02 3.58 -6.21
C TRP A 62 12.98 5.10 -6.06
N ARG A 63 11.86 5.66 -5.66
CA ARG A 63 11.70 7.06 -5.27
C ARG A 63 11.92 7.22 -3.76
N TRP A 64 11.56 6.21 -3.01
CA TRP A 64 11.64 6.13 -1.55
C TRP A 64 10.98 7.35 -0.88
N SER A 65 9.82 7.71 -1.39
CA SER A 65 8.94 8.71 -0.81
C SER A 65 7.61 8.10 -0.43
N TYR A 66 6.97 8.71 0.55
CA TYR A 66 5.65 8.34 1.04
C TYR A 66 4.61 9.20 0.33
N PHE A 67 3.70 8.58 -0.39
CA PHE A 67 2.46 9.22 -0.81
C PHE A 67 1.44 9.04 0.28
N ILE A 68 1.07 10.15 0.93
CA ILE A 68 0.21 10.15 2.10
C ILE A 68 -1.19 10.54 1.64
N GLN A 69 -2.11 9.62 1.78
CA GLN A 69 -3.54 9.82 1.53
C GLN A 69 -4.19 10.25 2.84
N HIS A 70 -4.26 11.56 3.05
CA HIS A 70 -4.89 12.14 4.23
C HIS A 70 -6.39 12.01 4.13
N ARG A 71 -6.99 11.33 5.11
CA ARG A 71 -8.43 11.11 5.23
C ARG A 71 -8.92 11.46 6.61
N ARG A 72 -10.00 12.20 6.67
CA ARG A 72 -10.73 12.48 7.92
C ARG A 72 -12.22 12.55 7.68
N GLU A 73 -13.00 12.33 8.72
CA GLU A 73 -14.43 12.60 8.68
C GLU A 73 -14.67 14.11 8.50
N ASP A 74 -15.69 14.42 7.71
CA ASP A 74 -16.06 15.80 7.39
C ASP A 74 -17.59 15.95 7.49
N THR A 75 -18.02 17.06 8.04
CA THR A 75 -19.43 17.46 8.11
C THR A 75 -19.85 18.30 6.91
N GLY A 76 -18.89 18.65 6.04
CA GLY A 76 -19.09 19.45 4.86
C GLY A 76 -19.97 18.79 3.80
N LYS A 77 -20.44 19.60 2.86
CA LYS A 77 -21.18 19.11 1.70
C LYS A 77 -20.26 18.39 0.73
N ARG A 78 -20.85 17.45 -0.01
CA ARG A 78 -20.15 16.77 -1.09
C ARG A 78 -19.55 17.76 -2.09
N SER A 79 -18.28 17.57 -2.46
CA SER A 79 -17.60 18.39 -3.47
C SER A 79 -18.21 18.20 -4.85
N LEU A 80 -18.39 19.28 -5.59
CA LEU A 80 -18.92 19.24 -6.96
C LEU A 80 -18.04 18.40 -7.89
N LEU A 81 -16.74 18.44 -7.70
CA LEU A 81 -15.74 17.70 -8.51
C LEU A 81 -15.49 16.27 -8.03
N SER A 82 -16.26 15.74 -7.06
CA SER A 82 -16.04 14.39 -6.53
C SER A 82 -16.17 13.29 -7.58
N LYS A 83 -17.08 13.48 -8.57
CA LYS A 83 -17.21 12.52 -9.70
C LYS A 83 -15.98 12.54 -10.60
N LEU A 84 -15.43 13.74 -10.89
CA LEU A 84 -14.23 13.89 -11.71
C LEU A 84 -13.00 13.31 -10.98
N TYR A 85 -12.90 13.52 -9.69
CA TYR A 85 -11.86 12.92 -8.85
C TYR A 85 -11.89 11.38 -8.91
N ARG A 86 -13.05 10.77 -8.81
CA ARG A 86 -13.19 9.31 -8.93
C ARG A 86 -12.85 8.81 -10.32
N LEU A 87 -13.27 9.53 -11.37
CA LEU A 87 -12.91 9.19 -12.74
C LEU A 87 -11.39 9.29 -12.97
N TYR A 88 -10.75 10.30 -12.39
CA TYR A 88 -9.30 10.43 -12.40
C TYR A 88 -8.63 9.22 -11.74
N TRP A 89 -9.09 8.79 -10.56
CA TRP A 89 -8.53 7.63 -9.87
C TRP A 89 -8.71 6.34 -10.69
N LEU A 90 -9.88 6.12 -11.24
CA LEU A 90 -10.13 4.99 -12.13
C LEU A 90 -9.19 5.03 -13.36
N GLY A 91 -9.08 6.18 -14.00
CA GLY A 91 -8.27 6.34 -15.21
C GLY A 91 -6.76 6.22 -14.95
N VAL A 92 -6.26 6.79 -13.87
CA VAL A 92 -4.81 6.85 -13.58
C VAL A 92 -4.35 5.65 -12.79
N MET A 93 -5.07 5.27 -11.73
CA MET A 93 -4.61 4.22 -10.82
C MET A 93 -5.03 2.83 -11.27
N ASP A 94 -6.23 2.68 -11.80
CA ASP A 94 -6.70 1.34 -12.21
C ASP A 94 -6.24 1.01 -13.65
N TYR A 95 -6.55 1.84 -14.63
CA TYR A 95 -6.15 1.59 -16.01
C TYR A 95 -4.72 2.06 -16.34
N GLY A 96 -4.36 3.26 -15.95
CA GLY A 96 -3.08 3.87 -16.31
C GLY A 96 -1.90 3.13 -15.71
N LEU A 97 -1.96 2.81 -14.43
CA LEU A 97 -0.90 2.03 -13.74
C LEU A 97 -0.82 0.62 -14.31
N HIS A 98 -1.96 -0.03 -14.55
CA HIS A 98 -1.98 -1.37 -15.14
C HIS A 98 -1.36 -1.40 -16.54
N LEU A 99 -1.76 -0.49 -17.42
CA LEU A 99 -1.19 -0.39 -18.77
C LEU A 99 0.29 -0.03 -18.74
N GLN A 100 0.72 0.84 -17.82
CA GLN A 100 2.13 1.17 -17.64
C GLN A 100 2.95 -0.06 -17.23
N ILE A 101 2.47 -0.85 -16.28
CA ILE A 101 3.13 -2.07 -15.85
C ILE A 101 3.23 -3.07 -17.00
N LEU A 102 2.13 -3.33 -17.70
CA LEU A 102 2.12 -4.22 -18.87
C LEU A 102 3.10 -3.76 -19.96
N PHE A 103 3.18 -2.47 -20.24
CA PHE A 103 4.10 -1.92 -21.21
C PHE A 103 5.56 -2.11 -20.79
N LEU A 104 5.88 -1.80 -19.54
CA LEU A 104 7.24 -1.94 -19.01
C LEU A 104 7.68 -3.41 -18.98
N GLU A 105 6.77 -4.31 -18.60
CA GLU A 105 7.04 -5.73 -18.48
C GLU A 105 7.13 -6.44 -19.82
N ARG A 106 6.15 -6.24 -20.71
CA ARG A 106 6.05 -7.01 -21.95
C ARG A 106 6.87 -6.43 -23.10
N ILE A 107 7.03 -5.11 -23.15
CA ILE A 107 7.69 -4.43 -24.26
C ILE A 107 9.11 -4.06 -23.93
N LEU A 108 9.32 -3.33 -22.83
CA LEU A 108 10.65 -2.82 -22.50
C LEU A 108 11.53 -3.86 -21.81
N ARG A 109 10.96 -4.73 -21.00
CA ARG A 109 11.65 -5.82 -20.26
C ARG A 109 12.96 -5.39 -19.59
N SER A 110 13.05 -4.14 -19.18
CA SER A 110 14.29 -3.53 -18.68
C SER A 110 14.12 -3.07 -17.22
N ARG A 111 14.88 -3.67 -16.32
CA ARG A 111 14.93 -3.26 -14.89
C ARG A 111 15.22 -1.77 -14.73
N ARG A 112 16.11 -1.20 -15.56
CA ARG A 112 16.44 0.24 -15.51
C ARG A 112 15.25 1.11 -15.89
N MET A 113 14.47 0.71 -16.88
CA MET A 113 13.28 1.45 -17.32
C MET A 113 12.16 1.38 -16.31
N ILE A 114 11.95 0.22 -15.66
CA ILE A 114 10.99 0.06 -14.57
C ILE A 114 11.36 1.00 -13.41
N GLN A 115 12.61 0.98 -12.97
CA GLN A 115 13.10 1.86 -11.90
C GLN A 115 12.96 3.35 -12.26
N PHE A 116 13.26 3.72 -13.50
CA PHE A 116 13.08 5.08 -13.99
C PHE A 116 11.61 5.50 -13.96
N ALA A 117 10.71 4.63 -14.42
CA ALA A 117 9.27 4.88 -14.43
C ALA A 117 8.75 5.14 -13.01
N PHE A 118 9.06 4.28 -12.03
CA PHE A 118 8.67 4.49 -10.64
C PHE A 118 9.30 5.76 -10.04
N ARG A 119 10.56 6.04 -10.35
CA ARG A 119 11.24 7.22 -9.83
C ARG A 119 10.69 8.54 -10.37
N ARG A 120 10.27 8.58 -11.63
CA ARG A 120 9.94 9.83 -12.33
C ARG A 120 8.49 9.92 -12.80
N ILE A 121 7.96 8.86 -13.38
CA ILE A 121 6.67 8.90 -14.07
C ILE A 121 5.50 8.79 -13.07
N VAL A 122 5.54 7.85 -12.16
CA VAL A 122 4.43 7.62 -11.19
C VAL A 122 4.11 8.89 -10.42
N SER A 123 5.13 9.67 -10.01
CA SER A 123 4.90 10.89 -9.23
C SER A 123 4.25 12.03 -10.01
N VAL A 124 4.36 12.04 -11.34
CA VAL A 124 3.77 13.08 -12.20
C VAL A 124 2.26 12.91 -12.33
N PHE A 125 1.81 11.65 -12.35
CA PHE A 125 0.38 11.34 -12.48
C PHE A 125 -0.42 11.54 -11.20
N LEU A 126 0.24 11.70 -10.05
CA LEU A 126 -0.43 11.90 -8.78
C LEU A 126 -0.71 13.39 -8.52
N ILE A 127 -1.98 13.77 -8.58
CA ILE A 127 -2.40 15.13 -8.26
C ILE A 127 -2.36 15.30 -6.74
N ARG A 128 -1.47 16.20 -6.30
CA ARG A 128 -1.30 16.56 -4.90
C ARG A 128 -2.21 17.73 -4.52
N LYS A 129 -2.62 17.76 -3.24
CA LYS A 129 -3.40 18.86 -2.64
C LYS A 129 -4.80 19.09 -3.21
N TRP A 130 -5.31 18.21 -4.05
CA TRP A 130 -6.70 18.28 -4.48
C TRP A 130 -7.60 17.74 -3.37
N LYS A 131 -8.23 18.64 -2.62
CA LYS A 131 -9.16 18.30 -1.55
C LYS A 131 -10.53 17.98 -2.09
N VAL A 132 -11.03 16.81 -1.75
CA VAL A 132 -12.35 16.34 -2.17
C VAL A 132 -13.09 15.76 -0.98
N THR A 133 -14.35 16.11 -0.83
CA THR A 133 -15.28 15.54 0.16
C THR A 133 -16.35 14.73 -0.58
N ASP A 134 -16.52 13.46 -0.23
CA ASP A 134 -17.60 12.61 -0.75
C ASP A 134 -18.09 11.65 0.35
N ARG A 135 -19.07 10.83 0.04
CA ARG A 135 -19.64 9.83 0.94
C ARG A 135 -18.58 8.79 1.31
N SER A 136 -18.61 8.30 2.55
CA SER A 136 -17.69 7.26 3.03
C SER A 136 -17.73 6.00 2.15
N SER A 137 -18.91 5.58 1.69
CA SER A 137 -19.06 4.45 0.78
C SER A 137 -18.40 4.64 -0.60
N SER A 138 -18.12 5.88 -0.99
CA SER A 138 -17.45 6.20 -2.26
C SER A 138 -15.95 6.42 -2.09
N MET A 139 -15.49 6.78 -0.88
CA MET A 139 -14.10 7.12 -0.62
C MET A 139 -13.30 5.96 0.01
N LEU A 140 -13.98 5.06 0.72
CA LEU A 140 -13.33 3.93 1.38
C LEU A 140 -13.39 2.63 0.57
N VAL A 141 -14.26 2.57 -0.43
CA VAL A 141 -14.37 1.38 -1.29
C VAL A 141 -13.71 1.70 -2.62
N MET A 142 -12.56 1.12 -2.87
CA MET A 142 -11.92 1.11 -4.17
C MET A 142 -12.34 -0.16 -4.92
N LYS A 143 -12.82 0.00 -6.15
CA LYS A 143 -13.08 -1.11 -7.05
C LYS A 143 -11.89 -1.21 -8.00
N HIS A 144 -11.10 -2.25 -7.85
CA HIS A 144 -9.98 -2.56 -8.74
C HIS A 144 -10.44 -3.59 -9.77
N ASP A 145 -11.24 -3.15 -10.74
CA ASP A 145 -11.79 -4.05 -11.75
C ASP A 145 -10.75 -4.42 -12.83
N ALA A 146 -9.84 -3.50 -13.14
CA ALA A 146 -8.82 -3.67 -14.17
C ALA A 146 -7.44 -4.03 -13.59
N PHE A 147 -7.03 -3.43 -12.49
CA PHE A 147 -5.74 -3.69 -11.87
C PHE A 147 -5.83 -4.88 -10.90
N ARG A 148 -5.54 -6.06 -11.41
CA ARG A 148 -5.48 -7.28 -10.61
C ARG A 148 -4.07 -7.48 -10.10
N HIS A 149 -3.91 -7.69 -8.80
CA HIS A 149 -2.64 -7.91 -8.13
C HIS A 149 -2.81 -8.90 -6.97
N ILE A 150 -1.70 -9.44 -6.50
CA ILE A 150 -1.66 -10.25 -5.29
C ILE A 150 -1.32 -9.32 -4.14
N GLU A 151 -2.08 -9.39 -3.06
CA GLU A 151 -1.84 -8.64 -1.83
C GLU A 151 -1.43 -9.58 -0.71
N ILE A 152 -0.49 -9.12 0.10
CA ILE A 152 -0.13 -9.74 1.37
C ILE A 152 -0.29 -8.67 2.44
N GLU A 153 -1.09 -8.93 3.46
CA GLU A 153 -1.25 -8.05 4.61
C GLU A 153 -0.44 -8.58 5.79
N LEU A 154 0.43 -7.74 6.32
CA LEU A 154 1.22 -8.00 7.52
C LEU A 154 0.92 -6.92 8.55
N PHE A 155 0.59 -7.35 9.77
CA PHE A 155 0.33 -6.44 10.88
C PHE A 155 1.59 -6.27 11.70
N VAL A 156 2.10 -5.04 11.75
CA VAL A 156 3.32 -4.67 12.47
C VAL A 156 2.97 -3.76 13.64
N PRO A 157 3.52 -3.97 14.84
CA PRO A 157 3.39 -3.03 15.94
C PRO A 157 3.90 -1.64 15.53
N ARG A 158 3.20 -0.58 15.95
CA ARG A 158 3.53 0.80 15.55
C ARG A 158 4.99 1.19 15.83
N ASN A 159 5.52 0.75 16.95
CA ASN A 159 6.91 1.03 17.34
C ASN A 159 7.96 0.28 16.49
N GLN A 160 7.54 -0.68 15.68
CA GLN A 160 8.39 -1.43 14.74
C GLN A 160 8.15 -1.04 13.28
N LEU A 161 7.28 -0.06 13.02
CA LEU A 161 6.91 0.33 11.66
C LEU A 161 8.12 0.83 10.85
N GLU A 162 8.99 1.63 11.46
CA GLU A 162 10.17 2.16 10.79
C GLU A 162 11.14 1.04 10.39
N ASP A 163 11.37 0.09 11.29
CA ASP A 163 12.25 -1.06 11.03
C ASP A 163 11.67 -1.96 9.94
N ALA A 164 10.36 -2.22 9.96
CA ALA A 164 9.68 -2.99 8.93
C ALA A 164 9.76 -2.34 7.55
N LEU A 165 9.61 -1.01 7.47
CA LEU A 165 9.74 -0.27 6.22
C LEU A 165 11.19 -0.26 5.72
N ARG A 166 12.18 -0.14 6.61
CA ARG A 166 13.61 -0.22 6.27
C ARG A 166 13.93 -1.62 5.72
N TYR A 167 13.51 -2.66 6.43
CA TYR A 167 13.68 -4.04 5.97
C TYR A 167 13.08 -4.26 4.58
N THR A 168 11.84 -3.81 4.36
CA THR A 168 11.18 -3.92 3.04
C THR A 168 11.96 -3.21 1.94
N GLN A 169 12.52 -2.03 2.22
CA GLN A 169 13.35 -1.29 1.25
C GLN A 169 14.64 -2.05 0.91
N GLU A 170 15.32 -2.61 1.91
CA GLU A 170 16.54 -3.39 1.74
C GLU A 170 16.27 -4.64 0.89
N VAL A 171 15.22 -5.41 1.21
CA VAL A 171 14.83 -6.60 0.45
C VAL A 171 14.53 -6.27 -1.02
N ILE A 172 13.78 -5.19 -1.29
CA ILE A 172 13.50 -4.75 -2.66
C ILE A 172 14.80 -4.40 -3.42
N LYS A 173 15.77 -3.76 -2.76
CA LYS A 173 17.04 -3.38 -3.38
C LYS A 173 17.93 -4.59 -3.66
N ILE A 174 17.96 -5.57 -2.74
CA ILE A 174 18.68 -6.84 -2.93
C ILE A 174 18.07 -7.61 -4.09
N ALA A 175 16.76 -7.81 -4.07
CA ALA A 175 16.05 -8.50 -5.15
C ALA A 175 16.30 -7.86 -6.53
N ALA A 176 16.46 -6.55 -6.58
CA ALA A 176 16.79 -5.82 -7.80
C ALA A 176 18.29 -5.81 -8.16
N GLY A 177 19.14 -6.45 -7.37
CA GLY A 177 20.59 -6.48 -7.57
C GLY A 177 21.27 -5.11 -7.38
N LYS A 178 20.73 -4.25 -6.52
CA LYS A 178 21.30 -2.93 -6.20
C LYS A 178 22.17 -2.94 -4.95
N GLU A 179 21.83 -3.78 -4.02
CA GLU A 179 22.57 -4.04 -2.79
C GLU A 179 22.82 -5.55 -2.71
N SER A 180 23.89 -5.95 -2.07
CA SER A 180 24.26 -7.36 -1.91
C SER A 180 23.99 -7.92 -0.52
N THR A 181 23.76 -7.04 0.45
CA THR A 181 23.60 -7.43 1.86
C THR A 181 22.54 -6.57 2.54
N LEU A 182 21.90 -7.14 3.54
CA LEU A 182 21.07 -6.42 4.50
C LEU A 182 21.93 -5.60 5.46
N SER A 183 21.31 -4.68 6.19
CA SER A 183 21.93 -4.09 7.38
C SER A 183 22.22 -5.18 8.42
N ALA A 184 23.20 -4.93 9.31
CA ALA A 184 23.65 -5.94 10.26
C ALA A 184 22.50 -6.51 11.13
N ASP A 185 21.59 -5.64 11.58
CA ASP A 185 20.44 -6.02 12.39
C ASP A 185 19.47 -6.93 11.63
N ASN A 186 19.16 -6.58 10.39
CA ASN A 186 18.28 -7.37 9.53
C ASN A 186 18.93 -8.69 9.10
N GLN A 187 20.24 -8.69 8.83
CA GLN A 187 20.99 -9.90 8.50
C GLN A 187 20.96 -10.89 9.66
N GLN A 188 21.19 -10.43 10.88
CA GLN A 188 21.11 -11.28 12.07
C GLN A 188 19.74 -11.93 12.24
N GLN A 189 18.66 -11.24 11.90
CA GLN A 189 17.32 -11.81 11.96
C GLN A 189 17.13 -12.90 10.89
N ILE A 190 17.56 -12.66 9.66
CA ILE A 190 17.48 -13.65 8.55
C ILE A 190 18.31 -14.90 8.90
N ASP A 191 19.52 -14.73 9.40
CA ASP A 191 20.38 -15.84 9.82
C ASP A 191 19.73 -16.66 10.96
N GLY A 192 19.13 -15.96 11.93
CA GLY A 192 18.42 -16.59 13.03
C GLY A 192 17.19 -17.39 12.62
N LEU A 193 16.55 -17.01 11.49
CA LEU A 193 15.40 -17.68 10.91
C LEU A 193 15.77 -18.75 9.88
N GLY A 194 17.05 -18.83 9.46
CA GLY A 194 17.52 -19.75 8.43
C GLY A 194 16.98 -19.42 7.02
N MET A 195 16.68 -18.16 6.73
CA MET A 195 16.05 -17.71 5.48
C MET A 195 17.04 -17.13 4.46
N GLN A 196 18.35 -17.41 4.59
CA GLN A 196 19.35 -16.86 3.68
C GLN A 196 19.17 -17.37 2.23
N GLU A 197 18.83 -18.64 2.04
CA GLU A 197 18.59 -19.21 0.71
C GLU A 197 17.40 -18.53 0.02
N ASP A 198 16.34 -18.21 0.77
CA ASP A 198 15.17 -17.49 0.23
C ASP A 198 15.57 -16.07 -0.22
N LEU A 199 16.41 -15.38 0.54
CA LEU A 199 16.90 -14.06 0.21
C LEU A 199 17.78 -14.09 -1.06
N ASP A 200 18.68 -15.05 -1.17
CA ASP A 200 19.57 -15.21 -2.32
C ASP A 200 18.78 -15.54 -3.59
N GLY A 201 17.72 -16.35 -3.47
CA GLY A 201 16.82 -16.69 -4.56
C GLY A 201 15.97 -15.53 -5.09
N LEU A 202 15.80 -14.44 -4.33
CA LEU A 202 14.96 -13.31 -4.76
C LEU A 202 15.48 -12.59 -6.02
N GLN A 203 16.78 -12.55 -6.25
CA GLN A 203 17.35 -11.89 -7.43
C GLN A 203 16.95 -12.59 -8.73
N ASP A 204 16.84 -13.91 -8.70
CA ASP A 204 16.45 -14.72 -9.86
C ASP A 204 14.94 -14.64 -10.12
N GLN A 205 14.15 -14.44 -9.08
CA GLN A 205 12.70 -14.31 -9.16
C GLN A 205 12.25 -12.90 -9.50
N TYR A 206 13.04 -11.88 -9.19
CA TYR A 206 12.69 -10.49 -9.42
C TYR A 206 12.69 -10.13 -10.90
N CYS A 207 11.57 -9.72 -11.43
CA CYS A 207 11.37 -9.28 -12.82
C CYS A 207 11.38 -10.39 -13.91
N HIS A 208 11.31 -11.66 -13.55
CA HIS A 208 11.10 -12.69 -14.54
C HIS A 208 9.62 -13.00 -14.82
N HIS A 209 8.73 -12.57 -13.93
CA HIS A 209 7.31 -12.88 -13.99
C HIS A 209 6.39 -11.66 -13.84
N TYR A 210 6.94 -10.44 -13.90
CA TYR A 210 6.16 -9.19 -13.81
C TYR A 210 6.39 -8.31 -15.02
#